data_c5de273e8ee882242484628d3f7c2f0a
#
_entry.id   c5de273e8ee882242484628d3f7c2f0a
#
_cell.length_a   1.000
_cell.length_b   1.000
_cell.length_c   1.000
_cell.angle_alpha   90.00
_cell.angle_beta   90.00
_cell.angle_gamma   90.00
#
_symmetry.space_group_name_H-M   'P 1'
#
loop_
_entity.id
_entity.type
_entity.pdbx_description
1 polymer ?
#
loop_
_entity_poly.entity_id
_entity_poly.type
_entity_poly.pdbx_seq_one_letter_code
_entity_poly.pdbx_strand_id
1 'polypeptide(L)'
;GGHTDTFFDFNIDEEAYEWQAFEGIKQDIVTHPYLQVSIGLWKETDVTLRYSPKVKISTSSYDIFGAALKHTISQYFRKKAADSNPIELAVLASYSMFNLNLYFDEVAIEPIDPEPGSIPLTTINSIIIDANSLLFQLIASKKMNKLEFTGSLGYTYNKFNHKLGGQNGLFLNLFNELLLLLDDSKTVFKGDLGFNYHFNKFYISSMLSLGKFPNINIALHYKIL
;
A
#
# COMPACT_ATOMS: atom_id res chain seq x y z
N GLY A 1 14.60 -1.67 17.39
CA GLY A 1 14.16 -0.38 16.91
C GLY A 1 14.78 -0.15 15.55
N GLY A 2 13.99 -0.23 14.49
CA GLY A 2 14.42 0.13 13.14
C GLY A 2 13.90 1.53 12.87
N HIS A 3 14.79 2.50 12.68
CA HIS A 3 14.44 3.79 12.16
C HIS A 3 13.94 3.59 10.72
N THR A 4 12.69 3.95 10.45
CA THR A 4 12.19 4.10 9.09
C THR A 4 12.38 5.57 8.70
N ASP A 5 13.61 5.94 8.40
CA ASP A 5 13.87 7.20 7.71
C ASP A 5 13.47 6.99 6.25
N THR A 6 12.32 7.53 5.88
CA THR A 6 11.89 7.53 4.48
C THR A 6 12.44 8.81 3.85
N PHE A 7 13.56 8.68 3.14
CA PHE A 7 14.15 9.77 2.37
C PHE A 7 13.58 9.77 0.95
N PHE A 8 13.21 10.93 0.48
CA PHE A 8 12.96 11.17 -0.94
C PHE A 8 14.16 11.91 -1.51
N ASP A 9 14.94 11.22 -2.34
CA ASP A 9 16.06 11.83 -3.06
C ASP A 9 15.54 12.50 -4.33
N PHE A 10 15.70 13.82 -4.41
CA PHE A 10 15.51 14.58 -5.62
C PHE A 10 16.87 15.06 -6.13
N ASN A 11 17.25 14.62 -7.33
CA ASN A 11 18.40 15.17 -8.02
C ASN A 11 17.91 16.18 -9.07
N ILE A 12 18.13 17.45 -8.80
CA ILE A 12 17.98 18.53 -9.79
C ILE A 12 19.37 19.21 -9.87
N ASP A 13 20.00 19.18 -11.05
CA ASP A 13 21.31 19.79 -11.35
C ASP A 13 22.44 19.41 -10.38
N GLU A 14 22.71 18.11 -10.22
CA GLU A 14 23.84 17.54 -9.44
C GLU A 14 23.85 17.86 -7.92
N GLU A 15 22.91 18.62 -7.39
CA GLU A 15 22.72 18.78 -5.95
C GLU A 15 21.67 17.80 -5.43
N ALA A 16 22.07 16.92 -4.51
CA ALA A 16 21.17 15.99 -3.82
C ALA A 16 20.44 16.73 -2.70
N TYR A 17 19.14 16.91 -2.83
CA TYR A 17 18.30 17.41 -1.74
C TYR A 17 17.68 16.21 -1.00
N GLU A 18 18.14 15.95 0.22
CA GLU A 18 17.47 15.02 1.13
C GLU A 18 16.34 15.76 1.83
N TRP A 19 15.12 15.31 1.61
CA TRP A 19 13.96 15.80 2.36
C TRP A 19 13.42 14.72 3.27
N GLN A 20 13.44 14.98 4.56
CA GLN A 20 12.90 14.10 5.59
C GLN A 20 11.38 14.31 5.69
N ALA A 21 10.59 13.53 4.95
CA ALA A 21 9.13 13.68 4.84
C ALA A 21 8.38 13.47 6.18
N PHE A 22 9.05 12.94 7.19
CA PHE A 22 8.46 12.59 8.48
C PHE A 22 9.22 13.18 9.68
N GLU A 23 9.87 14.33 9.49
CA GLU A 23 10.48 15.07 10.58
C GLU A 23 9.40 15.47 11.60
N GLY A 24 9.38 14.82 12.76
CA GLY A 24 8.37 15.02 13.82
C GLY A 24 7.47 13.81 14.10
N ILE A 25 7.48 12.76 13.28
CA ILE A 25 6.84 11.49 13.65
C ILE A 25 7.80 10.72 14.57
N LYS A 26 7.73 10.99 15.86
CA LYS A 26 8.46 10.25 16.92
C LYS A 26 7.82 8.89 17.22
N GLN A 27 7.16 8.25 16.27
CA GLN A 27 6.56 6.93 16.47
C GLN A 27 7.36 5.89 15.72
N ASP A 28 8.07 5.04 16.45
CA ASP A 28 8.80 3.87 15.92
C ASP A 28 7.87 2.82 15.31
N ILE A 29 6.54 2.95 15.48
CA ILE A 29 5.53 2.01 14.99
C ILE A 29 4.34 2.79 14.44
N VAL A 30 4.13 2.70 13.12
CA VAL A 30 2.89 3.16 12.48
C VAL A 30 1.89 2.01 12.53
N THR A 31 0.84 2.16 13.32
CA THR A 31 -0.29 1.21 13.35
C THR A 31 -1.24 1.52 12.20
N HIS A 32 -1.51 0.48 11.39
CA HIS A 32 -2.43 0.57 10.27
C HIS A 32 -3.67 -0.31 10.51
N PRO A 33 -4.72 0.23 11.15
CA PRO A 33 -5.94 -0.51 11.37
C PRO A 33 -6.71 -0.65 10.05
N TYR A 34 -7.19 -1.86 9.74
CA TYR A 34 -8.07 -2.09 8.61
C TYR A 34 -9.18 -3.08 8.94
N LEU A 35 -10.30 -2.92 8.24
CA LEU A 35 -11.39 -3.87 8.22
C LEU A 35 -11.35 -4.64 6.90
N GLN A 36 -11.43 -5.95 6.97
CA GLN A 36 -11.46 -6.80 5.79
C GLN A 36 -12.63 -7.78 5.89
N VAL A 37 -13.37 -7.91 4.80
CA VAL A 37 -14.44 -8.88 4.63
C VAL A 37 -14.11 -9.73 3.41
N SER A 38 -14.18 -11.06 3.59
CA SER A 38 -13.99 -12.01 2.50
C SER A 38 -15.23 -12.91 2.41
N ILE A 39 -15.73 -13.11 1.19
CA ILE A 39 -16.92 -13.91 0.90
C ILE A 39 -16.51 -14.97 -0.11
N GLY A 40 -16.68 -16.25 0.27
CA GLY A 40 -16.53 -17.38 -0.65
C GLY A 40 -17.72 -17.47 -1.59
N LEU A 41 -17.43 -17.56 -2.87
CA LEU A 41 -18.40 -17.77 -3.93
C LEU A 41 -18.32 -19.24 -4.42
N TRP A 42 -19.10 -19.55 -5.47
CA TRP A 42 -19.03 -20.89 -6.09
C TRP A 42 -17.65 -21.15 -6.73
N LYS A 43 -17.32 -22.44 -6.92
CA LYS A 43 -16.08 -22.89 -7.55
C LYS A 43 -14.81 -22.33 -6.86
N GLU A 44 -14.78 -22.41 -5.53
CA GLU A 44 -13.60 -22.03 -4.74
C GLU A 44 -13.06 -20.65 -5.14
N THR A 45 -13.95 -19.68 -5.28
CA THR A 45 -13.65 -18.30 -5.59
C THR A 45 -13.97 -17.43 -4.39
N ASP A 46 -13.03 -16.60 -3.95
CA ASP A 46 -13.22 -15.66 -2.85
C ASP A 46 -13.15 -14.23 -3.36
N VAL A 47 -14.08 -13.40 -2.91
CA VAL A 47 -14.04 -11.94 -3.08
C VAL A 47 -13.71 -11.33 -1.74
N THR A 48 -12.73 -10.43 -1.73
CA THR A 48 -12.30 -9.72 -0.52
C THR A 48 -12.43 -8.22 -0.74
N LEU A 49 -12.99 -7.53 0.23
CA LEU A 49 -12.97 -6.08 0.34
C LEU A 49 -12.17 -5.69 1.57
N ARG A 50 -11.32 -4.69 1.44
CA ARG A 50 -10.51 -4.13 2.52
C ARG A 50 -10.71 -2.62 2.57
N TYR A 51 -10.90 -2.12 3.77
CA TYR A 51 -11.02 -0.70 4.02
C TYR A 51 -10.23 -0.31 5.26
N SER A 52 -9.35 0.66 5.13
CA SER A 52 -8.74 1.36 6.24
C SER A 52 -9.34 2.76 6.30
N PRO A 53 -10.02 3.11 7.40
CA PRO A 53 -10.55 4.46 7.57
C PRO A 53 -9.40 5.46 7.58
N LYS A 54 -9.74 6.73 7.37
CA LYS A 54 -8.76 7.82 7.41
C LYS A 54 -8.07 7.85 8.77
N VAL A 55 -6.79 7.49 8.76
CA VAL A 55 -5.91 7.51 9.93
C VAL A 55 -5.17 8.85 9.92
N LYS A 56 -5.21 9.55 11.05
CA LYS A 56 -4.44 10.78 11.25
C LYS A 56 -3.14 10.47 11.98
N ILE A 57 -2.04 11.00 11.46
CA ILE A 57 -0.72 10.96 12.09
C ILE A 57 -0.25 12.41 12.16
N SER A 58 -0.27 13.00 13.36
CA SER A 58 -0.05 14.44 13.53
C SER A 58 -1.03 15.25 12.66
N THR A 59 -0.54 16.13 11.81
CA THR A 59 -1.32 16.90 10.85
C THR A 59 -1.67 16.12 9.58
N SER A 60 -0.97 15.03 9.30
CA SER A 60 -1.10 14.22 8.09
C SER A 60 -2.16 13.14 8.22
N SER A 61 -2.62 12.60 7.11
CA SER A 61 -3.62 11.54 7.12
C SER A 61 -3.50 10.64 5.89
N TYR A 62 -3.88 9.37 6.06
CA TYR A 62 -3.98 8.43 4.95
C TYR A 62 -5.22 7.54 5.08
N ASP A 63 -5.67 7.00 3.99
CA ASP A 63 -6.72 5.98 3.90
C ASP A 63 -6.42 4.99 2.78
N ILE A 64 -6.96 3.79 2.91
CA ILE A 64 -6.80 2.73 1.91
C ILE A 64 -8.14 2.06 1.64
N PHE A 65 -8.42 1.84 0.37
CA PHE A 65 -9.48 0.95 -0.09
C PHE A 65 -8.89 -0.12 -1.00
N GLY A 66 -9.37 -1.36 -0.87
CA GLY A 66 -8.91 -2.46 -1.71
C GLY A 66 -10.00 -3.49 -1.98
N ALA A 67 -9.92 -4.11 -3.15
CA ALA A 67 -10.73 -5.24 -3.55
C ALA A 67 -9.83 -6.33 -4.13
N ALA A 68 -10.16 -7.59 -3.87
CA ALA A 68 -9.41 -8.73 -4.40
C ALA A 68 -10.35 -9.86 -4.80
N LEU A 69 -9.93 -10.60 -5.83
CA LEU A 69 -10.51 -11.85 -6.29
C LEU A 69 -9.45 -12.93 -6.22
N LYS A 70 -9.72 -13.99 -5.46
CA LYS A 70 -8.87 -15.19 -5.39
C LYS A 70 -9.65 -16.37 -5.96
N HIS A 71 -9.03 -17.15 -6.82
CA HIS A 71 -9.62 -18.34 -7.41
C HIS A 71 -8.68 -19.53 -7.28
N THR A 72 -9.17 -20.63 -6.69
CA THR A 72 -8.40 -21.86 -6.51
C THR A 72 -8.38 -22.65 -7.81
N ILE A 73 -7.22 -22.72 -8.45
CA ILE A 73 -7.05 -23.41 -9.73
C ILE A 73 -6.77 -24.91 -9.56
N SER A 74 -6.25 -25.35 -8.42
CA SER A 74 -5.96 -26.76 -8.15
C SER A 74 -7.21 -27.65 -8.20
N GLN A 75 -8.42 -27.10 -8.03
CA GLN A 75 -9.68 -27.84 -8.16
C GLN A 75 -9.85 -28.48 -9.56
N TYR A 76 -9.26 -27.89 -10.60
CA TYR A 76 -9.37 -28.40 -11.99
C TYR A 76 -8.40 -29.54 -12.28
N PHE A 77 -7.33 -29.67 -11.50
CA PHE A 77 -6.27 -30.68 -11.71
C PHE A 77 -6.33 -31.81 -10.70
N ARG A 78 -7.14 -31.67 -9.65
CA ARG A 78 -7.21 -32.65 -8.55
C ARG A 78 -7.94 -33.90 -8.99
N LYS A 79 -7.25 -35.03 -9.04
CA LYS A 79 -7.88 -36.36 -9.14
C LYS A 79 -8.50 -36.69 -7.78
N LYS A 80 -9.80 -37.02 -7.76
CA LYS A 80 -10.67 -37.13 -6.58
C LYS A 80 -10.23 -38.12 -5.47
N ALA A 81 -9.11 -38.83 -5.57
CA ALA A 81 -8.88 -40.00 -4.75
C ALA A 81 -7.53 -40.15 -4.05
N ALA A 82 -6.55 -39.28 -4.20
CA ALA A 82 -5.19 -39.68 -3.82
C ALA A 82 -4.56 -38.97 -2.60
N ASP A 83 -4.94 -37.75 -2.25
CA ASP A 83 -4.24 -37.02 -1.17
C ASP A 83 -5.19 -36.52 -0.10
N SER A 84 -4.99 -36.98 1.14
CA SER A 84 -5.69 -36.45 2.32
C SER A 84 -5.30 -35.01 2.65
N ASN A 85 -4.24 -34.46 2.03
CA ASN A 85 -3.73 -33.13 2.33
C ASN A 85 -2.94 -32.51 1.16
N PRO A 86 -3.61 -32.22 0.02
CA PRO A 86 -2.94 -31.72 -1.17
C PRO A 86 -2.44 -30.28 -0.99
N ILE A 87 -1.45 -29.92 -1.82
CA ILE A 87 -1.08 -28.51 -2.02
C ILE A 87 -2.21 -27.85 -2.82
N GLU A 88 -2.71 -26.73 -2.34
CA GLU A 88 -3.68 -25.89 -3.03
C GLU A 88 -2.96 -24.80 -3.81
N LEU A 89 -3.34 -24.62 -5.08
CA LEU A 89 -2.86 -23.56 -5.93
C LEU A 89 -4.01 -22.61 -6.24
N ALA A 90 -3.75 -21.32 -6.09
CA ALA A 90 -4.73 -20.27 -6.40
C ALA A 90 -4.05 -19.12 -7.15
N VAL A 91 -4.85 -18.40 -7.92
CA VAL A 91 -4.49 -17.10 -8.51
C VAL A 91 -5.26 -16.01 -7.79
N LEU A 92 -4.62 -14.85 -7.63
CA LEU A 92 -5.20 -13.69 -7.00
C LEU A 92 -4.96 -12.48 -7.88
N ALA A 93 -6.01 -11.69 -8.08
CA ALA A 93 -5.93 -10.35 -8.62
C ALA A 93 -6.49 -9.38 -7.58
N SER A 94 -5.78 -8.29 -7.30
CA SER A 94 -6.28 -7.27 -6.38
C SER A 94 -6.00 -5.87 -6.88
N TYR A 95 -6.89 -4.95 -6.53
CA TYR A 95 -6.77 -3.53 -6.78
C TYR A 95 -6.85 -2.80 -5.45
N SER A 96 -5.95 -1.84 -5.24
CA SER A 96 -5.94 -1.01 -4.05
C SER A 96 -5.72 0.45 -4.42
N MET A 97 -6.43 1.33 -3.73
CA MET A 97 -6.25 2.78 -3.75
C MET A 97 -5.71 3.21 -2.40
N PHE A 98 -4.70 4.04 -2.42
CA PHE A 98 -4.07 4.65 -1.26
C PHE A 98 -4.05 6.15 -1.45
N ASN A 99 -4.59 6.90 -0.50
CA ASN A 99 -4.57 8.36 -0.49
C ASN A 99 -3.76 8.81 0.72
N LEU A 100 -2.78 9.64 0.52
CA LEU A 100 -1.95 10.24 1.55
C LEU A 100 -1.98 11.75 1.42
N ASN A 101 -2.32 12.42 2.52
CA ASN A 101 -2.26 13.87 2.62
C ASN A 101 -1.23 14.23 3.70
N LEU A 102 -0.13 14.82 3.27
CA LEU A 102 0.92 15.35 4.14
C LEU A 102 0.69 16.85 4.28
N TYR A 103 0.40 17.31 5.49
CA TYR A 103 0.27 18.74 5.80
C TYR A 103 1.51 19.20 6.56
N PHE A 104 1.97 20.39 6.23
CA PHE A 104 3.11 21.06 6.84
C PHE A 104 2.84 22.56 6.96
N ASP A 105 3.73 23.28 7.64
CA ASP A 105 3.63 24.72 7.75
C ASP A 105 3.75 25.36 6.36
N GLU A 106 3.03 26.45 6.17
CA GLU A 106 2.94 27.13 4.88
C GLU A 106 4.32 27.58 4.40
N VAL A 107 4.71 27.16 3.20
CA VAL A 107 5.96 27.54 2.54
C VAL A 107 5.62 28.49 1.41
N ALA A 108 6.15 29.70 1.48
CA ALA A 108 6.03 30.71 0.44
C ALA A 108 7.05 30.45 -0.67
N ILE A 109 6.60 30.47 -1.92
CA ILE A 109 7.47 30.45 -3.11
C ILE A 109 7.65 31.90 -3.59
N GLU A 110 8.84 32.42 -3.35
CA GLU A 110 9.19 33.78 -3.73
C GLU A 110 9.61 33.88 -5.20
N PRO A 111 9.46 35.05 -5.85
CA PRO A 111 10.07 35.33 -7.15
C PRO A 111 11.61 35.22 -7.08
N ILE A 112 12.26 34.96 -8.20
CA ILE A 112 13.71 35.10 -8.33
C ILE A 112 14.03 36.59 -8.20
N ASP A 113 14.93 37.00 -7.29
CA ASP A 113 15.24 38.38 -6.94
C ASP A 113 14.01 39.17 -6.40
N PRO A 114 13.49 38.79 -5.21
CA PRO A 114 12.33 39.50 -4.65
C PRO A 114 12.68 40.90 -4.22
N GLU A 115 11.95 41.90 -4.73
CA GLU A 115 12.03 43.27 -4.24
C GLU A 115 11.40 43.40 -2.84
N PRO A 116 11.83 44.36 -2.01
CA PRO A 116 11.19 44.59 -0.71
C PRO A 116 9.69 44.85 -0.87
N GLY A 117 8.86 43.94 -0.29
CA GLY A 117 7.40 43.99 -0.38
C GLY A 117 6.79 43.20 -1.56
N SER A 118 7.57 42.38 -2.28
CA SER A 118 7.04 41.44 -3.27
C SER A 118 6.09 40.44 -2.61
N ILE A 119 5.04 40.08 -3.34
CA ILE A 119 4.07 39.07 -2.90
C ILE A 119 4.58 37.71 -3.39
N PRO A 120 4.51 36.66 -2.56
CA PRO A 120 4.86 35.29 -2.99
C PRO A 120 4.07 34.88 -4.24
N LEU A 121 4.73 34.14 -5.12
CA LEU A 121 4.10 33.57 -6.33
C LEU A 121 2.98 32.59 -5.97
N THR A 122 3.17 31.83 -4.93
CA THR A 122 2.19 30.93 -4.33
C THR A 122 2.66 30.48 -2.95
N THR A 123 1.78 29.87 -2.18
CA THR A 123 2.13 29.19 -0.94
C THR A 123 1.73 27.73 -1.03
N ILE A 124 2.54 26.83 -0.46
CA ILE A 124 2.32 25.39 -0.42
C ILE A 124 2.26 24.98 1.04
N ASN A 125 1.24 24.19 1.40
CA ASN A 125 1.04 23.69 2.78
C ASN A 125 0.72 22.19 2.84
N SER A 126 0.67 21.53 1.70
CA SER A 126 0.40 20.09 1.67
C SER A 126 0.90 19.40 0.40
N ILE A 127 1.20 18.12 0.54
CA ILE A 127 1.43 17.20 -0.58
C ILE A 127 0.37 16.11 -0.50
N ILE A 128 -0.33 15.91 -1.61
CA ILE A 128 -1.35 14.89 -1.78
C ILE A 128 -0.77 13.84 -2.71
N ILE A 129 -0.75 12.59 -2.26
CA ILE A 129 -0.27 11.45 -3.04
C ILE A 129 -1.41 10.44 -3.17
N ASP A 130 -1.85 10.23 -4.41
CA ASP A 130 -2.82 9.19 -4.75
C ASP A 130 -2.08 8.05 -5.44
N ALA A 131 -2.11 6.87 -4.85
CA ALA A 131 -1.49 5.68 -5.41
C ALA A 131 -2.54 4.62 -5.73
N ASN A 132 -2.45 4.06 -6.93
CA ASN A 132 -3.25 2.94 -7.37
C ASN A 132 -2.34 1.73 -7.59
N SER A 133 -2.72 0.59 -7.05
CA SER A 133 -1.93 -0.63 -7.11
C SER A 133 -2.76 -1.79 -7.65
N LEU A 134 -2.29 -2.43 -8.70
CA LEU A 134 -2.84 -3.65 -9.25
C LEU A 134 -1.84 -4.78 -9.00
N LEU A 135 -2.27 -5.81 -8.26
CA LEU A 135 -1.46 -6.97 -7.91
C LEU A 135 -2.02 -8.22 -8.58
N PHE A 136 -1.12 -9.01 -9.18
CA PHE A 136 -1.40 -10.38 -9.61
C PHE A 136 -0.45 -11.33 -8.90
N GLN A 137 -1.00 -12.42 -8.35
CA GLN A 137 -0.25 -13.38 -7.55
C GLN A 137 -0.64 -14.81 -7.87
N LEU A 138 0.37 -15.70 -7.91
CA LEU A 138 0.20 -17.14 -7.80
C LEU A 138 0.48 -17.54 -6.34
N ILE A 139 -0.43 -18.29 -5.75
CA ILE A 139 -0.41 -18.68 -4.34
C ILE A 139 -0.40 -20.19 -4.27
N ALA A 140 0.51 -20.75 -3.46
CA ALA A 140 0.52 -22.15 -3.08
C ALA A 140 0.31 -22.24 -1.58
N SER A 141 -0.62 -23.07 -1.13
CA SER A 141 -0.85 -23.31 0.29
C SER A 141 -0.93 -24.80 0.61
N LYS A 142 -0.51 -25.16 1.83
CA LYS A 142 -0.66 -26.51 2.37
C LYS A 142 -1.14 -26.44 3.80
N LYS A 143 -2.31 -27.02 4.04
CA LYS A 143 -2.88 -27.13 5.37
C LYS A 143 -2.46 -28.44 6.01
N MET A 144 -1.95 -28.39 7.24
CA MET A 144 -1.51 -29.53 8.05
C MET A 144 -2.22 -29.44 9.41
N ASN A 145 -3.34 -30.14 9.56
CA ASN A 145 -4.21 -30.04 10.75
C ASN A 145 -4.69 -28.60 11.00
N LYS A 146 -4.18 -27.97 12.06
CA LYS A 146 -4.49 -26.59 12.44
C LYS A 146 -3.55 -25.57 11.81
N LEU A 147 -2.48 -26.01 11.19
CA LEU A 147 -1.46 -25.15 10.58
C LEU A 147 -1.67 -25.10 9.07
N GLU A 148 -1.47 -23.93 8.49
CA GLU A 148 -1.47 -23.72 7.05
C GLU A 148 -0.26 -22.86 6.68
N PHE A 149 0.55 -23.37 5.77
CA PHE A 149 1.68 -22.66 5.19
C PHE A 149 1.30 -22.16 3.81
N THR A 150 1.66 -20.93 3.52
CA THR A 150 1.36 -20.29 2.23
C THR A 150 2.64 -19.67 1.68
N GLY A 151 2.88 -19.88 0.40
CA GLY A 151 3.90 -19.15 -0.35
C GLY A 151 3.25 -18.49 -1.55
N SER A 152 3.68 -17.30 -1.90
CA SER A 152 3.18 -16.63 -3.10
C SER A 152 4.28 -15.91 -3.86
N LEU A 153 4.08 -15.81 -5.18
CA LEU A 153 4.88 -14.99 -6.07
C LEU A 153 3.95 -14.15 -6.93
N GLY A 154 4.30 -12.90 -7.11
CA GLY A 154 3.47 -12.00 -7.86
C GLY A 154 4.20 -10.75 -8.35
N TYR A 155 3.49 -9.97 -9.09
CA TYR A 155 3.93 -8.65 -9.48
C TYR A 155 2.85 -7.62 -9.18
N THR A 156 3.30 -6.43 -8.86
CA THR A 156 2.45 -5.28 -8.57
C THR A 156 2.76 -4.18 -9.56
N TYR A 157 1.73 -3.67 -10.23
CA TYR A 157 1.80 -2.45 -11.00
C TYR A 157 1.25 -1.30 -10.17
N ASN A 158 2.07 -0.30 -9.92
CA ASN A 158 1.70 0.87 -9.11
C ASN A 158 1.73 2.11 -9.99
N LYS A 159 0.72 2.96 -9.85
CA LYS A 159 0.66 4.29 -10.43
C LYS A 159 0.55 5.31 -9.30
N PHE A 160 1.40 6.32 -9.34
CA PHE A 160 1.44 7.41 -8.36
C PHE A 160 1.08 8.72 -9.04
N ASN A 161 0.19 9.46 -8.42
CA ASN A 161 -0.13 10.84 -8.80
C ASN A 161 0.22 11.73 -7.61
N HIS A 162 0.90 12.82 -7.89
CA HIS A 162 1.33 13.79 -6.89
C HIS A 162 0.63 15.13 -7.14
N LYS A 163 0.20 15.78 -6.07
CA LYS A 163 -0.42 17.11 -6.14
C LYS A 163 0.01 17.95 -4.94
N LEU A 164 0.37 19.18 -5.19
CA LEU A 164 0.60 20.20 -4.17
C LEU A 164 -0.72 20.87 -3.81
N GLY A 165 -0.95 21.05 -2.52
CA GLY A 165 -2.03 21.88 -1.99
C GLY A 165 -1.45 23.14 -1.36
N GLY A 166 -2.22 24.22 -1.42
CA GLY A 166 -1.81 25.52 -0.91
C GLY A 166 -2.77 26.61 -1.37
N GLN A 167 -2.29 27.85 -1.43
CA GLN A 167 -3.09 28.95 -1.90
C GLN A 167 -3.43 28.80 -3.38
N ASN A 168 -4.72 28.76 -3.70
CA ASN A 168 -5.17 28.64 -5.08
C ASN A 168 -4.69 29.82 -5.92
N GLY A 169 -3.99 29.53 -7.04
CA GLY A 169 -3.49 30.54 -7.95
C GLY A 169 -2.90 29.92 -9.21
N LEU A 170 -2.56 30.77 -10.15
CA LEU A 170 -1.99 30.34 -11.44
C LEU A 170 -0.70 29.53 -11.25
N PHE A 171 0.17 29.95 -10.35
CA PHE A 171 1.45 29.28 -10.11
C PHE A 171 1.29 27.92 -9.47
N LEU A 172 0.36 27.76 -8.51
CA LEU A 172 0.08 26.43 -7.92
C LEU A 172 -0.45 25.46 -8.98
N ASN A 173 -1.31 25.91 -9.87
CA ASN A 173 -1.83 25.10 -10.97
C ASN A 173 -0.71 24.71 -11.93
N LEU A 174 0.17 25.65 -12.28
CA LEU A 174 1.33 25.37 -13.14
C LEU A 174 2.27 24.34 -12.52
N PHE A 175 2.58 24.45 -11.22
CA PHE A 175 3.38 23.44 -10.51
C PHE A 175 2.71 22.07 -10.52
N ASN A 176 1.40 22.02 -10.31
CA ASN A 176 0.65 20.77 -10.36
C ASN A 176 0.63 20.17 -11.78
N GLU A 177 0.56 20.97 -12.83
CA GLU A 177 0.69 20.50 -14.21
C GLU A 177 2.10 19.95 -14.50
N LEU A 178 3.14 20.57 -13.97
CA LEU A 178 4.51 20.05 -14.06
C LEU A 178 4.68 18.73 -13.30
N LEU A 179 4.05 18.59 -12.14
CA LEU A 179 4.08 17.33 -11.38
C LEU A 179 3.40 16.18 -12.11
N LEU A 180 2.38 16.43 -12.95
CA LEU A 180 1.78 15.40 -13.79
C LEU A 180 2.79 14.79 -14.78
N LEU A 181 3.84 15.52 -15.17
CA LEU A 181 4.91 15.00 -16.01
C LEU A 181 5.84 14.05 -15.25
N LEU A 182 5.83 14.12 -13.93
CA LEU A 182 6.58 13.24 -13.02
C LEU A 182 5.76 12.03 -12.54
N ASP A 183 4.51 11.92 -12.99
CA ASP A 183 3.68 10.75 -12.67
C ASP A 183 4.42 9.47 -13.09
N ASP A 184 4.70 8.63 -12.09
CA ASP A 184 5.51 7.43 -12.27
C ASP A 184 4.65 6.18 -12.11
N SER A 185 4.97 5.19 -12.93
CA SER A 185 4.42 3.85 -12.77
C SER A 185 5.54 2.85 -12.54
N LYS A 186 5.41 2.06 -11.48
CA LYS A 186 6.42 1.07 -11.10
C LYS A 186 5.84 -0.32 -11.05
N THR A 187 6.53 -1.25 -11.72
CA THR A 187 6.27 -2.67 -11.56
C THR A 187 7.27 -3.26 -10.58
N VAL A 188 6.77 -3.97 -9.57
CA VAL A 188 7.57 -4.58 -8.52
C VAL A 188 7.21 -6.06 -8.42
N PHE A 189 8.21 -6.94 -8.46
CA PHE A 189 8.04 -8.34 -8.10
C PHE A 189 8.09 -8.50 -6.59
N LYS A 190 7.21 -9.35 -6.06
CA LYS A 190 7.19 -9.66 -4.65
C LYS A 190 6.96 -11.15 -4.42
N GLY A 191 7.48 -11.63 -3.30
CA GLY A 191 7.17 -12.95 -2.75
C GLY A 191 6.63 -12.79 -1.34
N ASP A 192 5.68 -13.65 -0.96
CA ASP A 192 5.18 -13.67 0.40
C ASP A 192 5.30 -15.09 0.97
N LEU A 193 5.61 -15.18 2.27
CA LEU A 193 5.56 -16.41 3.05
C LEU A 193 4.54 -16.21 4.17
N GLY A 194 3.53 -17.05 4.20
CA GLY A 194 2.42 -16.97 5.14
C GLY A 194 2.34 -18.18 6.05
N PHE A 195 1.84 -17.94 7.24
CA PHE A 195 1.55 -18.95 8.23
C PHE A 195 0.21 -18.64 8.87
N ASN A 196 -0.73 -19.61 8.87
CA ASN A 196 -2.03 -19.49 9.49
C ASN A 196 -2.18 -20.58 10.57
N TYR A 197 -2.68 -20.19 11.73
CA TYR A 197 -3.06 -21.11 12.79
C TYR A 197 -4.57 -21.05 13.02
N HIS A 198 -5.26 -22.17 12.77
CA HIS A 198 -6.71 -22.29 12.86
C HIS A 198 -7.16 -22.86 14.20
N PHE A 199 -8.07 -22.18 14.88
CA PHE A 199 -8.71 -22.67 16.11
C PHE A 199 -10.21 -22.35 16.10
N ASN A 200 -11.00 -23.38 15.89
CA ASN A 200 -12.46 -23.29 15.76
C ASN A 200 -12.89 -22.28 14.68
N LYS A 201 -13.62 -21.24 15.10
CA LYS A 201 -14.09 -20.15 14.22
C LYS A 201 -13.05 -19.05 13.99
N PHE A 202 -11.93 -19.08 14.70
CA PHE A 202 -10.86 -18.10 14.56
C PHE A 202 -9.65 -18.69 13.84
N TYR A 203 -8.88 -17.82 13.19
CA TYR A 203 -7.51 -18.11 12.82
C TYR A 203 -6.63 -16.87 12.90
N ILE A 204 -5.39 -17.07 13.29
CA ILE A 204 -4.36 -16.03 13.26
C ILE A 204 -3.53 -16.26 12.01
N SER A 205 -3.33 -15.23 11.23
CA SER A 205 -2.42 -15.23 10.09
C SER A 205 -1.21 -14.35 10.37
N SER A 206 -0.05 -14.81 9.93
CA SER A 206 1.17 -14.03 9.84
C SER A 206 1.72 -14.14 8.44
N MET A 207 2.12 -13.05 7.84
CA MET A 207 2.64 -13.00 6.48
C MET A 207 3.88 -12.11 6.44
N LEU A 208 4.99 -12.68 6.00
CA LEU A 208 6.22 -11.98 5.67
C LEU A 208 6.21 -11.69 4.17
N SER A 209 6.18 -10.43 3.81
CA SER A 209 6.31 -9.98 2.42
C SER A 209 7.77 -9.66 2.12
N LEU A 210 8.28 -10.26 1.06
CA LEU A 210 9.64 -10.09 0.57
C LEU A 210 9.60 -9.20 -0.69
N GLY A 211 10.26 -8.07 -0.64
CA GLY A 211 10.34 -7.11 -1.72
C GLY A 211 11.45 -6.10 -1.41
N LYS A 212 11.42 -4.96 -2.06
CA LYS A 212 12.39 -3.87 -1.79
C LYS A 212 12.35 -3.45 -0.30
N PHE A 213 11.16 -3.48 0.31
CA PHE A 213 10.94 -3.22 1.73
C PHE A 213 10.22 -4.41 2.34
N PRO A 214 10.92 -5.27 3.11
CA PRO A 214 10.25 -6.39 3.77
C PRO A 214 9.32 -5.89 4.88
N ASN A 215 8.16 -6.53 4.97
CA ASN A 215 7.21 -6.21 6.03
C ASN A 215 6.57 -7.49 6.60
N ILE A 216 6.08 -7.41 7.83
CA ILE A 216 5.36 -8.48 8.51
C ILE A 216 3.96 -7.97 8.83
N ASN A 217 2.95 -8.75 8.41
CA ASN A 217 1.57 -8.52 8.72
C ASN A 217 1.06 -9.61 9.66
N ILE A 218 0.31 -9.23 10.68
CA ILE A 218 -0.38 -10.16 11.57
C ILE A 218 -1.85 -9.76 11.60
N ALA A 219 -2.75 -10.74 11.44
CA ALA A 219 -4.18 -10.51 11.47
C ALA A 219 -4.92 -11.61 12.22
N LEU A 220 -6.00 -11.24 12.91
CA LEU A 220 -6.96 -12.14 13.50
C LEU A 220 -8.20 -12.19 12.61
N HIS A 221 -8.64 -13.39 12.28
CA HIS A 221 -9.79 -13.63 11.43
C HIS A 221 -10.88 -14.40 12.18
N TYR A 222 -12.11 -14.07 11.88
CA TYR A 222 -13.29 -14.77 12.40
C TYR A 222 -14.13 -15.33 11.25
N LYS A 223 -14.44 -16.62 11.28
CA LYS A 223 -15.33 -17.26 10.30
C LYS A 223 -16.77 -17.17 10.77
N ILE A 224 -17.62 -16.55 9.97
CA ILE A 224 -19.04 -16.37 10.28
C ILE A 224 -19.84 -17.61 9.89
N LEU A 225 -19.42 -18.36 8.86
CA LEU A 225 -20.05 -19.57 8.32
C LEU A 225 -19.13 -20.77 8.44
#